data_d8d13393e16f8792fff659700869435a
#
_entry.id   d8d13393e16f8792fff659700869435a
#
_cell.length_a   1.000
_cell.length_b   1.000
_cell.length_c   1.000
_cell.angle_alpha   90.00
_cell.angle_beta   90.00
_cell.angle_gamma   90.00
#
_symmetry.space_group_name_H-M   'P 1'
#
loop_
_entity.id
_entity.type
_entity.pdbx_description
1 polymer ?
#
loop_
_entity_poly.entity_id
_entity_poly.type
_entity_poly.pdbx_seq_one_letter_code
_entity_poly.pdbx_strand_id
1 'polypeptide(L)'
;PVMTNLMDDLANKIHDHLYEISTEFNGSHFVLIPITEVVKKFQRNHRTIQRRINALKDEGLLVPIIKRNTITLYQIISKED
;
A
#
# COMPACT_ATOMS: atom_id res chain seq x y z
N PRO A 1 8.20 -15.67 16.73
CA PRO A 1 8.11 -15.36 16.27
C PRO A 1 8.11 -15.04 15.22
N VAL A 2 8.17 -14.91 14.85
CA VAL A 2 8.17 -14.75 14.16
C VAL A 2 7.89 -14.35 13.35
N MET A 3 7.93 -13.93 12.95
CA MET A 3 7.64 -13.62 12.30
C MET A 3 7.78 -13.57 11.12
N THR A 4 7.50 -13.75 10.37
CA THR A 4 7.59 -13.76 9.05
C THR A 4 6.75 -12.80 8.45
N ASN A 5 6.17 -11.89 9.20
CA ASN A 5 5.34 -10.96 8.63
C ASN A 5 6.17 -9.94 7.91
N LEU A 6 5.73 -9.48 6.75
CA LEU A 6 6.44 -8.51 5.97
C LEU A 6 6.09 -7.08 6.33
N MET A 7 5.42 -6.88 7.47
CA MET A 7 5.12 -5.54 7.96
C MET A 7 6.32 -5.00 8.69
N ASP A 8 7.39 -4.79 7.95
CA ASP A 8 8.61 -4.26 8.50
C ASP A 8 8.62 -2.75 8.27
N ASP A 9 9.75 -2.14 8.56
CA ASP A 9 9.89 -0.71 8.45
C ASP A 9 9.59 -0.21 7.04
N LEU A 10 10.05 -0.94 6.03
CA LEU A 10 9.80 -0.55 4.66
C LEU A 10 8.32 -0.60 4.34
N ALA A 11 7.62 -1.65 4.76
CA ALA A 11 6.18 -1.74 4.50
C ALA A 11 5.44 -0.60 5.17
N ASN A 12 5.83 -0.24 6.39
CA ASN A 12 5.19 0.86 7.10
C ASN A 12 5.44 2.19 6.39
N LYS A 13 6.64 2.39 5.88
CA LYS A 13 6.94 3.63 5.15
C LYS A 13 6.17 3.70 3.85
N ILE A 14 6.00 2.59 3.18
CA ILE A 14 5.21 2.56 1.96
C ILE A 14 3.75 2.88 2.29
N HIS A 15 3.22 2.32 3.36
CA HIS A 15 1.86 2.61 3.77
C HIS A 15 1.70 4.10 4.06
N ASP A 16 2.64 4.68 4.80
CA ASP A 16 2.56 6.10 5.14
C ASP A 16 2.56 6.96 3.88
N HIS A 17 3.40 6.61 2.92
CA HIS A 17 3.47 7.37 1.67
C HIS A 17 2.16 7.24 0.88
N LEU A 18 1.63 6.02 0.77
CA LEU A 18 0.39 5.82 0.04
C LEU A 18 -0.77 6.54 0.73
N TYR A 19 -0.78 6.54 2.05
CA TYR A 19 -1.83 7.23 2.77
C TYR A 19 -1.74 8.73 2.51
N GLU A 20 -0.52 9.25 2.45
CA GLU A 20 -0.33 10.67 2.23
C GLU A 20 -0.81 11.10 0.85
N ILE A 21 -0.64 10.27 -0.16
CA ILE A 21 -1.07 10.62 -1.52
C ILE A 21 -2.51 10.19 -1.80
N SER A 22 -3.17 9.55 -0.83
CA SER A 22 -4.53 9.09 -1.04
C SER A 22 -5.51 10.26 -1.09
N THR A 23 -6.69 9.99 -1.63
CA THR A 23 -7.76 10.97 -1.69
C THR A 23 -8.84 10.59 -0.70
N GLU A 24 -9.27 11.53 0.11
CA GLU A 24 -10.32 11.26 1.05
C GLU A 24 -11.69 11.50 0.41
N PHE A 25 -12.63 10.60 0.65
CA PHE A 25 -13.98 10.75 0.17
C PHE A 25 -14.91 10.09 1.17
N ASN A 26 -15.80 10.86 1.75
CA ASN A 26 -16.77 10.37 2.74
C ASN A 26 -16.11 9.67 3.92
N GLY A 27 -14.98 10.19 4.36
CA GLY A 27 -14.30 9.63 5.52
C GLY A 27 -13.42 8.45 5.24
N SER A 28 -13.36 8.00 3.99
CA SER A 28 -12.46 6.91 3.60
C SER A 28 -11.38 7.44 2.70
N HIS A 29 -10.27 6.72 2.64
CA HIS A 29 -9.14 7.15 1.82
C HIS A 29 -8.92 6.14 0.70
N PHE A 30 -8.70 6.64 -0.51
CA PHE A 30 -8.56 5.78 -1.69
C PHE A 30 -7.28 6.15 -2.43
N VAL A 31 -6.64 5.15 -3.02
CA VAL A 31 -5.37 5.36 -3.70
C VAL A 31 -5.22 4.41 -4.87
N LEU A 32 -4.67 4.94 -5.97
CA LEU A 32 -4.17 4.14 -7.07
C LEU A 32 -2.67 4.08 -6.87
N ILE A 33 -2.12 2.88 -6.74
CA ILE A 33 -0.73 2.74 -6.36
C ILE A 33 0.18 3.05 -7.54
N PRO A 34 0.97 4.12 -7.48
CA PRO A 34 1.89 4.45 -8.58
C PRO A 34 3.18 3.67 -8.39
N ILE A 35 3.17 2.40 -8.78
CA ILE A 35 4.24 1.48 -8.45
C ILE A 35 5.61 1.97 -8.91
N THR A 36 5.67 2.56 -10.10
CA THR A 36 6.95 3.04 -10.62
C THR A 36 7.54 4.13 -9.74
N GLU A 37 6.67 5.02 -9.28
CA GLU A 37 7.15 6.11 -8.43
C GLU A 37 7.52 5.63 -7.05
N VAL A 38 6.82 4.62 -6.54
CA VAL A 38 7.14 4.05 -5.24
C VAL A 38 8.50 3.37 -5.31
N VAL A 39 8.75 2.64 -6.41
CA VAL A 39 10.04 2.00 -6.63
C VAL A 39 11.16 3.04 -6.61
N LYS A 40 10.95 4.15 -7.30
CA LYS A 40 11.96 5.19 -7.34
C LYS A 40 12.16 5.86 -5.97
N LYS A 41 11.05 6.13 -5.31
CA LYS A 41 11.13 6.86 -4.05
C LYS A 41 11.89 6.07 -2.99
N PHE A 42 11.65 4.78 -2.91
CA PHE A 42 12.26 3.96 -1.89
C PHE A 42 13.52 3.26 -2.36
N GLN A 43 13.85 3.38 -3.65
CA GLN A 43 15.07 2.82 -4.20
C GLN A 43 15.20 1.33 -3.94
N ARG A 44 14.09 0.63 -4.12
CA ARG A 44 14.03 -0.82 -4.02
C ARG A 44 13.51 -1.36 -5.33
N ASN A 45 13.82 -2.62 -5.64
CA ASN A 45 13.37 -3.15 -6.91
C ASN A 45 11.86 -3.42 -6.85
N HIS A 46 11.30 -3.61 -8.03
CA HIS A 46 9.86 -3.77 -8.18
C HIS A 46 9.33 -4.95 -7.35
N ARG A 47 10.08 -6.03 -7.32
CA ARG A 47 9.64 -7.22 -6.62
C ARG A 47 9.54 -6.96 -5.11
N THR A 48 10.54 -6.28 -4.56
CA THR A 48 10.52 -5.96 -3.14
C THR A 48 9.33 -5.08 -2.78
N ILE A 49 9.08 -4.05 -3.59
CA ILE A 49 7.95 -3.17 -3.35
C ILE A 49 6.64 -3.94 -3.47
N GLN A 50 6.53 -4.79 -4.50
CA GLN A 50 5.29 -5.54 -4.70
C GLN A 50 5.01 -6.46 -3.52
N ARG A 51 6.05 -7.06 -2.95
CA ARG A 51 5.86 -7.95 -1.81
C ARG A 51 5.40 -7.19 -0.59
N ARG A 52 5.89 -5.97 -0.39
CA ARG A 52 5.43 -5.15 0.74
C ARG A 52 3.99 -4.69 0.53
N ILE A 53 3.63 -4.39 -0.72
CA ILE A 53 2.25 -4.03 -1.01
C ILE A 53 1.33 -5.22 -0.72
N ASN A 54 1.77 -6.43 -1.10
CA ASN A 54 0.98 -7.61 -0.79
C ASN A 54 0.84 -7.82 0.71
N ALA A 55 1.89 -7.51 1.46
CA ALA A 55 1.80 -7.61 2.91
C ALA A 55 0.78 -6.63 3.48
N LEU A 56 0.72 -5.42 2.92
CA LEU A 56 -0.29 -4.46 3.35
C LEU A 56 -1.69 -4.97 3.05
N LYS A 57 -1.87 -5.63 1.91
CA LYS A 57 -3.16 -6.22 1.59
C LYS A 57 -3.51 -7.33 2.57
N ASP A 58 -2.55 -8.16 2.89
CA ASP A 58 -2.79 -9.28 3.82
C ASP A 58 -3.15 -8.77 5.20
N GLU A 59 -2.63 -7.62 5.59
CA GLU A 59 -2.95 -7.06 6.89
C GLU A 59 -4.26 -6.26 6.87
N GLY A 60 -4.91 -6.19 5.74
CA GLY A 60 -6.17 -5.45 5.65
C GLY A 60 -6.00 -3.95 5.58
N LEU A 61 -4.79 -3.48 5.33
CA LEU A 61 -4.55 -2.04 5.24
C LEU A 61 -4.74 -1.51 3.83
N LEU A 62 -4.76 -2.39 2.84
CA LEU A 62 -5.11 -2.04 1.47
C LEU A 62 -6.19 -2.99 1.01
N VAL A 63 -7.36 -2.47 0.70
CA VAL A 63 -8.50 -3.28 0.31
C VAL A 63 -8.88 -2.94 -1.13
N PRO A 64 -8.84 -3.91 -2.05
CA PRO A 64 -9.20 -3.61 -3.43
C PRO A 64 -10.70 -3.34 -3.53
N ILE A 65 -11.06 -2.24 -4.17
CA ILE A 65 -12.44 -1.83 -4.29
C ILE A 65 -12.94 -2.06 -5.70
N ILE A 66 -12.21 -1.55 -6.69
CA ILE A 66 -12.62 -1.63 -8.09
C ILE A 66 -11.40 -1.98 -8.91
N LYS A 67 -11.55 -2.92 -9.82
CA LYS A 67 -10.47 -3.25 -10.74
C LYS A 67 -10.94 -3.09 -12.16
N ARG A 68 -10.21 -2.34 -12.98
CA ARG A 68 -10.53 -2.12 -14.36
C ARG A 68 -9.29 -2.34 -15.15
N ASN A 69 -9.28 -3.34 -15.99
CA ASN A 69 -8.09 -3.73 -16.75
C ASN A 69 -6.96 -4.03 -15.78
N THR A 70 -5.87 -3.28 -15.84
CA THR A 70 -4.74 -3.53 -14.96
C THR A 70 -4.69 -2.54 -13.81
N ILE A 71 -5.71 -1.71 -13.66
CA ILE A 71 -5.71 -0.67 -12.65
C ILE A 71 -6.66 -1.07 -11.53
N THR A 72 -6.19 -1.00 -10.31
CA THR A 72 -7.00 -1.30 -9.15
C THR A 72 -7.04 -0.09 -8.24
N LEU A 73 -8.24 0.30 -7.84
CA LEU A 73 -8.42 1.33 -6.83
C LEU A 73 -8.49 0.65 -5.48
N TYR A 74 -7.66 1.08 -4.54
CA TYR A 74 -7.63 0.51 -3.21
C TYR A 74 -8.16 1.50 -2.20
N GLN A 75 -8.84 0.99 -1.19
CA GLN A 75 -9.09 1.77 0.00
C GLN A 75 -7.92 1.52 0.93
N ILE A 76 -7.34 2.59 1.45
CA ILE A 76 -6.22 2.46 2.36
C ILE A 76 -6.69 2.80 3.76
N ILE A 77 -6.36 1.95 4.71
CA ILE A 77 -6.86 2.04 6.07
C ILE A 77 -5.74 2.58 6.96
N SER A 78 -6.11 3.49 7.85
CA SER A 78 -5.14 4.05 8.77
C SER A 78 -4.69 2.99 9.76
N LYS A 79 -3.42 2.99 10.07
CA LYS A 79 -2.90 2.06 11.07
C LYS A 79 -3.28 2.48 12.47
N GLU A 80 -3.72 3.73 12.59
CA GLU A 80 -4.02 4.20 13.85
C GLU A 80 -5.37 4.09 14.28
N ASP A 81 -6.16 3.37 13.86
CA ASP A 81 -7.46 3.25 14.24
C ASP A 81 -7.76 2.37 14.94
#